data_7b699e23eb62fa06149982bbb26f861a
#
_entry.id   7b699e23eb62fa06149982bbb26f861a
#
_cell.length_a   1.000
_cell.length_b   1.000
_cell.length_c   1.000
_cell.angle_alpha   90.00
_cell.angle_beta   90.00
_cell.angle_gamma   90.00
#
_symmetry.space_group_name_H-M   'P 1'
#
loop_
_entity.id
_entity.type
_entity.pdbx_description
1 polymer ?
#
loop_
_entity_poly.entity_id
_entity_poly.type
_entity_poly.pdbx_seq_one_letter_code
_entity_poly.pdbx_strand_id
1 'polypeptide(L)'
;MTDALFLFDPQVDDVPVNSDELHAGWKLTLPAHIKRHAVQAMRLKAGDSLQLSDGNGLRIQAVMADPEAGLAEVVEVGREPEPLTRLALIQALAKTGHDEQAIDMATQIGVDQVVPWQADRSIAKWKGGRTDKKWNSVLDAATEQSRRAFKPQLEACASSKEVVAICRRACVHGDVVIVLHQDATDTWSGVEEKVAQLVERTLQDGRPRTVSVVVGPEGGISEQEVADFVKAGAVSCVLGRNILRAATAGPVALSLLSRVLGRYE
;
A
#
# COMPACT_ATOMS: atom_id res chain seq x y z
N MET A 1 -13.55 -11.50 -19.21
CA MET A 1 -12.81 -11.73 -17.96
C MET A 1 -11.77 -10.64 -17.86
N THR A 2 -11.55 -10.06 -16.71
CA THR A 2 -10.52 -9.04 -16.52
C THR A 2 -9.17 -9.74 -16.33
N ASP A 3 -8.14 -9.23 -17.02
CA ASP A 3 -6.82 -9.86 -17.10
C ASP A 3 -6.15 -9.96 -15.73
N ALA A 4 -5.53 -11.09 -15.42
CA ALA A 4 -4.76 -11.28 -14.20
C ALA A 4 -3.46 -10.47 -14.27
N LEU A 5 -3.09 -9.82 -13.18
CA LEU A 5 -1.80 -9.16 -13.03
C LEU A 5 -0.85 -10.06 -12.23
N PHE A 6 0.41 -10.12 -12.65
CA PHE A 6 1.50 -10.82 -11.96
C PHE A 6 2.65 -9.84 -11.70
N LEU A 7 3.17 -9.88 -10.47
CA LEU A 7 4.36 -9.11 -10.11
C LEU A 7 5.63 -9.88 -10.47
N PHE A 8 6.60 -9.17 -11.02
CA PHE A 8 7.96 -9.67 -11.21
C PHE A 8 8.98 -8.77 -10.50
N ASP A 9 10.09 -9.34 -10.10
CA ASP A 9 11.20 -8.61 -9.48
C ASP A 9 12.30 -8.37 -10.55
N PRO A 10 12.52 -7.12 -11.00
CA PRO A 10 13.53 -6.83 -12.01
C PRO A 10 14.98 -7.19 -11.61
N GLN A 11 15.23 -7.43 -10.32
CA GLN A 11 16.56 -7.83 -9.84
C GLN A 11 16.79 -9.35 -9.89
N VAL A 12 15.71 -10.12 -9.99
CA VAL A 12 15.74 -11.58 -9.91
C VAL A 12 15.22 -12.23 -11.21
N ASP A 13 14.17 -11.64 -11.76
CA ASP A 13 13.50 -12.12 -12.95
C ASP A 13 14.10 -11.47 -14.20
N ASP A 14 14.38 -12.29 -15.22
CA ASP A 14 14.91 -11.82 -16.50
C ASP A 14 13.79 -11.20 -17.37
N VAL A 15 13.20 -10.11 -16.88
CA VAL A 15 12.18 -9.32 -17.56
C VAL A 15 12.73 -7.91 -17.79
N PRO A 16 12.86 -7.45 -19.05
CA PRO A 16 13.30 -6.09 -19.31
C PRO A 16 12.36 -5.05 -18.70
N VAL A 17 12.91 -3.94 -18.19
CA VAL A 17 12.13 -2.83 -17.63
C VAL A 17 12.25 -1.54 -18.44
N ASN A 18 13.12 -1.53 -19.44
CA ASN A 18 13.35 -0.39 -20.32
C ASN A 18 12.40 -0.43 -21.52
N SER A 19 11.76 0.70 -21.81
CA SER A 19 10.85 0.84 -22.95
C SER A 19 11.51 0.58 -24.33
N ASP A 20 12.83 0.73 -24.43
CA ASP A 20 13.58 0.47 -25.67
C ASP A 20 13.68 -1.04 -25.98
N GLU A 21 13.58 -1.89 -24.96
CA GLU A 21 13.62 -3.35 -25.07
C GLU A 21 12.23 -3.98 -25.10
N LEU A 22 11.23 -3.30 -24.51
CA LEU A 22 9.85 -3.76 -24.45
C LEU A 22 8.99 -3.00 -25.46
N HIS A 23 8.45 -3.69 -26.45
CA HIS A 23 7.52 -3.13 -27.43
C HIS A 23 6.46 -4.15 -27.85
N ALA A 24 5.39 -3.70 -28.43
CA ALA A 24 4.35 -4.58 -28.98
C ALA A 24 4.94 -5.59 -29.97
N GLY A 25 4.51 -6.83 -29.88
CA GLY A 25 5.02 -7.96 -30.68
C GLY A 25 6.27 -8.63 -30.09
N TRP A 26 6.87 -8.10 -29.01
CA TRP A 26 7.98 -8.75 -28.31
C TRP A 26 7.51 -10.06 -27.65
N LYS A 27 8.30 -11.12 -27.79
CA LYS A 27 8.04 -12.40 -27.11
C LYS A 27 8.82 -12.46 -25.80
N LEU A 28 8.08 -12.43 -24.70
CA LEU A 28 8.59 -12.45 -23.34
C LEU A 28 8.48 -13.88 -22.76
N THR A 29 9.58 -14.38 -22.22
CA THR A 29 9.55 -15.61 -21.41
C THR A 29 9.11 -15.25 -20.00
N LEU A 30 8.01 -15.84 -19.54
CA LEU A 30 7.50 -15.60 -18.18
C LEU A 30 8.46 -16.19 -17.14
N PRO A 31 8.77 -15.47 -16.05
CA PRO A 31 9.46 -16.02 -14.89
C PRO A 31 8.82 -17.31 -14.40
N ALA A 32 9.62 -18.23 -13.89
CA ALA A 32 9.16 -19.57 -13.55
C ALA A 32 8.00 -19.60 -12.53
N HIS A 33 8.00 -18.67 -11.56
CA HIS A 33 6.92 -18.53 -10.59
C HIS A 33 5.64 -18.00 -11.22
N ILE A 34 5.74 -17.03 -12.13
CA ILE A 34 4.60 -16.49 -12.88
C ILE A 34 4.03 -17.54 -13.83
N LYS A 35 4.88 -18.21 -14.60
CA LYS A 35 4.45 -19.33 -15.47
C LYS A 35 3.67 -20.38 -14.68
N ARG A 36 4.20 -20.81 -13.53
CA ARG A 36 3.51 -21.79 -12.69
C ARG A 36 2.15 -21.27 -12.21
N HIS A 37 2.06 -20.02 -11.76
CA HIS A 37 0.80 -19.43 -11.29
C HIS A 37 -0.19 -19.26 -12.44
N ALA A 38 0.22 -18.67 -13.56
CA ALA A 38 -0.63 -18.42 -14.73
C ALA A 38 -1.16 -19.73 -15.35
N VAL A 39 -0.29 -20.73 -15.56
CA VAL A 39 -0.66 -21.95 -16.29
C VAL A 39 -1.27 -23.01 -15.35
N GLN A 40 -0.66 -23.27 -14.17
CA GLN A 40 -1.12 -24.35 -13.32
C GLN A 40 -2.28 -23.95 -12.40
N ALA A 41 -2.22 -22.74 -11.78
CA ALA A 41 -3.26 -22.29 -10.88
C ALA A 41 -4.43 -21.63 -11.62
N MET A 42 -4.15 -20.67 -12.51
CA MET A 42 -5.19 -19.93 -13.23
C MET A 42 -5.61 -20.59 -14.56
N ARG A 43 -4.85 -21.56 -15.05
CA ARG A 43 -5.13 -22.34 -16.27
C ARG A 43 -5.24 -21.48 -17.53
N LEU A 44 -4.41 -20.46 -17.64
CA LEU A 44 -4.34 -19.62 -18.84
C LEU A 44 -3.92 -20.46 -20.05
N LYS A 45 -4.58 -20.23 -21.17
CA LYS A 45 -4.37 -20.89 -22.46
C LYS A 45 -3.77 -19.92 -23.47
N ALA A 46 -3.29 -20.44 -24.58
CA ALA A 46 -2.91 -19.61 -25.70
C ALA A 46 -4.08 -18.70 -26.13
N GLY A 47 -3.81 -17.40 -26.28
CA GLY A 47 -4.78 -16.38 -26.58
C GLY A 47 -5.37 -15.67 -25.36
N ASP A 48 -5.16 -16.17 -24.13
CA ASP A 48 -5.62 -15.50 -22.91
C ASP A 48 -4.73 -14.29 -22.58
N SER A 49 -5.36 -13.19 -22.16
CA SER A 49 -4.67 -11.97 -21.78
C SER A 49 -4.14 -12.05 -20.34
N LEU A 50 -3.01 -11.42 -20.10
CA LEU A 50 -2.40 -11.24 -18.77
C LEU A 50 -1.70 -9.89 -18.68
N GLN A 51 -1.41 -9.47 -17.45
CA GLN A 51 -0.63 -8.26 -17.18
C GLN A 51 0.58 -8.62 -16.32
N LEU A 52 1.69 -7.90 -16.53
CA LEU A 52 2.88 -7.97 -15.69
C LEU A 52 3.20 -6.57 -15.16
N SER A 53 3.73 -6.50 -13.94
CA SER A 53 4.20 -5.25 -13.34
C SER A 53 5.47 -5.47 -12.52
N ASP A 54 6.36 -4.48 -12.53
CA ASP A 54 7.53 -4.41 -11.66
C ASP A 54 7.21 -3.92 -10.24
N GLY A 55 5.94 -3.63 -9.96
CA GLY A 55 5.51 -3.01 -8.71
C GLY A 55 5.92 -1.55 -8.54
N ASN A 56 6.52 -0.92 -9.56
CA ASN A 56 7.01 0.46 -9.56
C ASN A 56 6.43 1.29 -10.72
N GLY A 57 5.20 0.97 -11.12
CA GLY A 57 4.46 1.70 -12.13
C GLY A 57 4.55 1.13 -13.55
N LEU A 58 5.47 0.21 -13.85
CA LEU A 58 5.49 -0.46 -15.16
C LEU A 58 4.29 -1.41 -15.28
N ARG A 59 3.59 -1.33 -16.40
CA ARG A 59 2.51 -2.24 -16.78
C ARG A 59 2.75 -2.78 -18.18
N ILE A 60 2.86 -4.08 -18.30
CA ILE A 60 2.99 -4.80 -19.55
C ILE A 60 1.69 -5.56 -19.78
N GLN A 61 0.96 -5.23 -20.80
CA GLN A 61 -0.17 -6.04 -21.27
C GLN A 61 0.36 -7.07 -22.27
N ALA A 62 0.00 -8.33 -22.08
CA ALA A 62 0.49 -9.41 -22.92
C ALA A 62 -0.61 -10.46 -23.18
N VAL A 63 -0.41 -11.26 -24.19
CA VAL A 63 -1.23 -12.43 -24.52
C VAL A 63 -0.38 -13.68 -24.42
N MET A 64 -0.89 -14.71 -23.77
CA MET A 64 -0.22 -16.01 -23.68
C MET A 64 -0.06 -16.61 -25.07
N ALA A 65 1.16 -16.72 -25.57
CA ALA A 65 1.46 -17.29 -26.87
C ALA A 65 1.65 -18.81 -26.81
N ASP A 66 2.42 -19.27 -25.82
CA ASP A 66 2.68 -20.72 -25.60
C ASP A 66 2.72 -21.00 -24.09
N PRO A 67 1.66 -21.59 -23.52
CA PRO A 67 1.63 -21.94 -22.08
C PRO A 67 2.67 -22.98 -21.66
N GLU A 68 3.01 -23.95 -22.55
CA GLU A 68 3.99 -24.99 -22.24
C GLU A 68 5.40 -24.42 -22.17
N ALA A 69 5.76 -23.56 -23.11
CA ALA A 69 7.03 -22.85 -23.08
C ALA A 69 7.03 -21.72 -22.03
N GLY A 70 5.85 -21.16 -21.67
CA GLY A 70 5.72 -19.98 -20.84
C GLY A 70 6.04 -18.70 -21.61
N LEU A 71 5.67 -18.66 -22.89
CA LEU A 71 5.86 -17.49 -23.74
C LEU A 71 4.60 -16.63 -23.77
N ALA A 72 4.78 -15.33 -23.59
CA ALA A 72 3.74 -14.33 -23.79
C ALA A 72 4.20 -13.31 -24.84
N GLU A 73 3.27 -12.78 -25.62
CA GLU A 73 3.52 -11.72 -26.59
C GLU A 73 3.03 -10.40 -26.02
N VAL A 74 3.91 -9.42 -25.97
CA VAL A 74 3.61 -8.07 -25.47
C VAL A 74 2.66 -7.36 -26.44
N VAL A 75 1.57 -6.82 -25.91
CA VAL A 75 0.57 -6.04 -26.66
C VAL A 75 0.78 -4.56 -26.45
N GLU A 76 0.98 -4.15 -25.20
CA GLU A 76 1.16 -2.76 -24.82
C GLU A 76 2.07 -2.65 -23.61
N VAL A 77 2.85 -1.57 -23.56
CA VAL A 77 3.70 -1.22 -22.42
C VAL A 77 3.37 0.21 -21.99
N GLY A 78 3.07 0.39 -20.73
CA GLY A 78 2.81 1.69 -20.13
C GLY A 78 3.51 1.86 -18.80
N ARG A 79 3.67 3.11 -18.36
CA ARG A 79 4.16 3.43 -17.02
C ARG A 79 3.23 4.44 -16.38
N GLU A 80 2.66 4.04 -15.25
CA GLU A 80 1.84 4.92 -14.43
C GLU A 80 2.74 5.92 -13.69
N PRO A 81 2.35 7.20 -13.59
CA PRO A 81 3.10 8.17 -12.80
C PRO A 81 2.95 7.91 -11.31
N GLU A 82 3.99 8.21 -10.54
CA GLU A 82 3.88 8.20 -9.08
C GLU A 82 2.86 9.24 -8.59
N PRO A 83 2.01 8.88 -7.61
CA PRO A 83 1.06 9.84 -7.05
C PRO A 83 1.79 10.96 -6.29
N LEU A 84 1.42 12.22 -6.59
CA LEU A 84 1.95 13.39 -5.86
C LEU A 84 1.50 13.42 -4.41
N THR A 85 0.29 12.93 -4.11
CA THR A 85 -0.16 12.75 -2.73
C THR A 85 -0.25 11.25 -2.43
N ARG A 86 0.59 10.79 -1.51
CA ARG A 86 0.70 9.38 -1.10
C ARG A 86 -0.13 9.12 0.15
N LEU A 87 -0.65 7.90 0.27
CA LEU A 87 -1.31 7.38 1.46
C LEU A 87 -0.37 6.41 2.18
N ALA A 88 -0.20 6.59 3.48
CA ALA A 88 0.56 5.67 4.32
C ALA A 88 -0.29 5.11 5.46
N LEU A 89 -0.08 3.85 5.79
CA LEU A 89 -0.68 3.19 6.95
C LEU A 89 0.41 2.81 7.96
N ILE A 90 0.38 3.41 9.14
CA ILE A 90 1.19 3.02 10.30
C ILE A 90 0.34 2.06 11.13
N GLN A 91 0.53 0.76 10.91
CA GLN A 91 -0.30 -0.30 11.47
C GLN A 91 0.39 -0.94 12.67
N ALA A 92 -0.23 -0.85 13.84
CA ALA A 92 0.24 -1.59 15.00
C ALA A 92 0.11 -3.10 14.79
N LEU A 93 1.08 -3.86 15.31
CA LEU A 93 1.03 -5.31 15.29
C LEU A 93 -0.16 -5.80 16.11
N ALA A 94 -1.01 -6.60 15.49
CA ALA A 94 -2.23 -7.13 16.05
C ALA A 94 -2.21 -8.66 16.13
N LYS A 95 -3.12 -9.26 16.89
CA LYS A 95 -3.23 -10.71 16.99
C LYS A 95 -4.00 -11.31 15.83
N THR A 96 -3.86 -12.60 15.66
CA THR A 96 -4.71 -13.44 14.78
C THR A 96 -4.79 -12.97 13.34
N GLY A 97 -3.77 -12.23 12.84
CA GLY A 97 -3.71 -11.75 11.47
C GLY A 97 -4.58 -10.52 11.17
N HIS A 98 -5.06 -9.81 12.19
CA HIS A 98 -5.83 -8.58 11.98
C HIS A 98 -5.00 -7.47 11.34
N ASP A 99 -3.71 -7.40 11.63
CA ASP A 99 -2.75 -6.51 10.97
C ASP A 99 -2.54 -6.88 9.50
N GLU A 100 -2.40 -8.17 9.20
CA GLU A 100 -2.30 -8.67 7.82
C GLU A 100 -3.57 -8.40 7.02
N GLN A 101 -4.74 -8.61 7.62
CA GLN A 101 -6.02 -8.26 7.01
C GLN A 101 -6.14 -6.75 6.76
N ALA A 102 -5.62 -5.91 7.67
CA ALA A 102 -5.60 -4.46 7.49
C ALA A 102 -4.78 -4.05 6.27
N ILE A 103 -3.55 -4.59 6.14
CA ILE A 103 -2.67 -4.23 5.02
C ILE A 103 -3.13 -4.81 3.68
N ASP A 104 -3.77 -5.98 3.69
CA ASP A 104 -4.40 -6.54 2.49
C ASP A 104 -5.49 -5.58 1.96
N MET A 105 -6.46 -5.23 2.80
CA MET A 105 -7.52 -4.29 2.43
C MET A 105 -6.98 -2.89 2.09
N ALA A 106 -5.99 -2.38 2.84
CA ALA A 106 -5.37 -1.09 2.57
C ALA A 106 -4.69 -1.07 1.19
N THR A 107 -4.06 -2.17 0.79
CA THR A 107 -3.46 -2.32 -0.53
C THR A 107 -4.51 -2.23 -1.63
N GLN A 108 -5.63 -2.93 -1.49
CA GLN A 108 -6.75 -2.89 -2.43
C GLN A 108 -7.37 -1.49 -2.55
N ILE A 109 -7.39 -0.71 -1.47
CA ILE A 109 -7.90 0.67 -1.42
C ILE A 109 -6.93 1.66 -2.09
N GLY A 110 -5.63 1.34 -2.12
CA GLY A 110 -4.65 2.21 -2.76
C GLY A 110 -3.63 2.83 -1.80
N VAL A 111 -3.31 2.20 -0.66
CA VAL A 111 -2.18 2.63 0.18
C VAL A 111 -0.87 2.54 -0.60
N ASP A 112 0.01 3.51 -0.42
CA ASP A 112 1.30 3.57 -1.12
C ASP A 112 2.47 3.14 -0.23
N GLN A 113 2.30 3.23 1.11
CA GLN A 113 3.33 2.89 2.08
C GLN A 113 2.71 2.25 3.33
N VAL A 114 3.37 1.22 3.85
CA VAL A 114 2.95 0.53 5.08
C VAL A 114 4.11 0.50 6.06
N VAL A 115 3.88 1.02 7.27
CA VAL A 115 4.85 1.04 8.37
C VAL A 115 4.34 0.10 9.47
N PRO A 116 4.96 -1.05 9.68
CA PRO A 116 4.65 -1.89 10.84
C PRO A 116 5.03 -1.15 12.13
N TRP A 117 4.19 -1.20 13.14
CA TRP A 117 4.42 -0.50 14.38
C TRP A 117 4.33 -1.44 15.59
N GLN A 118 5.40 -1.51 16.37
CA GLN A 118 5.43 -2.18 17.68
C GLN A 118 4.94 -1.21 18.75
N ALA A 119 3.62 -1.07 18.88
CA ALA A 119 2.99 -0.24 19.92
C ALA A 119 3.22 -0.81 21.34
N ASP A 120 3.14 0.04 22.35
CA ASP A 120 3.31 -0.37 23.75
C ASP A 120 2.37 -1.51 24.15
N ARG A 121 1.11 -1.45 23.69
CA ARG A 121 0.07 -2.44 23.98
C ARG A 121 -0.02 -3.57 22.93
N SER A 122 0.89 -3.62 21.95
CA SER A 122 0.97 -4.74 21.01
C SER A 122 1.46 -6.00 21.69
N ILE A 123 0.63 -7.04 21.71
CA ILE A 123 1.03 -8.37 22.23
C ILE A 123 1.86 -9.13 21.19
N ALA A 124 1.48 -9.02 19.91
CA ALA A 124 2.27 -9.55 18.81
C ALA A 124 3.63 -8.84 18.76
N LYS A 125 4.67 -9.59 18.35
CA LYS A 125 6.03 -9.07 18.24
C LYS A 125 6.54 -9.20 16.82
N TRP A 126 7.17 -8.14 16.33
CA TRP A 126 7.87 -8.19 15.05
C TRP A 126 9.08 -9.11 15.15
N LYS A 127 9.21 -10.00 14.18
CA LYS A 127 10.35 -10.91 14.04
C LYS A 127 10.97 -10.70 12.67
N GLY A 128 12.07 -9.95 12.62
CA GLY A 128 12.80 -9.68 11.39
C GLY A 128 13.15 -10.97 10.63
N GLY A 129 13.09 -10.92 9.31
CA GLY A 129 13.30 -12.07 8.42
C GLY A 129 12.10 -13.01 8.31
N ARG A 130 11.13 -12.96 9.23
CA ARG A 130 9.92 -13.79 9.20
C ARG A 130 8.65 -12.97 9.00
N THR A 131 8.43 -11.95 9.83
CA THR A 131 7.20 -11.15 9.76
C THR A 131 7.20 -10.24 8.53
N ASP A 132 8.34 -9.66 8.19
CA ASP A 132 8.53 -8.88 6.98
C ASP A 132 8.29 -9.71 5.71
N LYS A 133 8.78 -10.95 5.64
CA LYS A 133 8.46 -11.86 4.51
C LYS A 133 6.96 -12.12 4.40
N LYS A 134 6.29 -12.33 5.53
CA LYS A 134 4.86 -12.58 5.56
C LYS A 134 4.07 -11.35 5.10
N TRP A 135 4.41 -10.18 5.61
CA TRP A 135 3.76 -8.94 5.21
C TRP A 135 4.01 -8.60 3.74
N ASN A 136 5.24 -8.77 3.24
CA ASN A 136 5.53 -8.61 1.82
C ASN A 136 4.67 -9.55 0.96
N SER A 137 4.52 -10.82 1.36
CA SER A 137 3.68 -11.77 0.63
C SER A 137 2.20 -11.36 0.59
N VAL A 138 1.69 -10.75 1.67
CA VAL A 138 0.32 -10.18 1.70
C VAL A 138 0.21 -8.99 0.75
N LEU A 139 1.19 -8.09 0.77
CA LEU A 139 1.23 -6.93 -0.14
C LEU A 139 1.32 -7.36 -1.60
N ASP A 140 2.16 -8.36 -1.92
CA ASP A 140 2.26 -8.92 -3.28
C ASP A 140 0.92 -9.46 -3.76
N ALA A 141 0.31 -10.36 -2.98
CA ALA A 141 -0.97 -10.98 -3.33
C ALA A 141 -2.11 -9.94 -3.47
N ALA A 142 -2.17 -8.95 -2.58
CA ALA A 142 -3.16 -7.90 -2.64
C ALA A 142 -2.94 -6.94 -3.83
N THR A 143 -1.68 -6.69 -4.22
CA THR A 143 -1.32 -5.88 -5.39
C THR A 143 -1.74 -6.59 -6.68
N GLU A 144 -1.43 -7.89 -6.81
CA GLU A 144 -1.85 -8.71 -7.95
C GLU A 144 -3.37 -8.80 -8.07
N GLN A 145 -4.06 -9.05 -6.94
CA GLN A 145 -5.52 -9.17 -6.91
C GLN A 145 -6.21 -7.86 -7.28
N SER A 146 -5.71 -6.71 -6.78
CA SER A 146 -6.26 -5.38 -7.08
C SER A 146 -5.72 -4.78 -8.39
N ARG A 147 -4.79 -5.45 -9.06
CA ARG A 147 -4.17 -5.07 -10.34
C ARG A 147 -3.50 -3.70 -10.31
N ARG A 148 -2.84 -3.40 -9.22
CA ARG A 148 -2.08 -2.16 -9.09
C ARG A 148 -0.73 -2.28 -9.80
N ALA A 149 -0.33 -1.22 -10.50
CA ALA A 149 1.02 -1.13 -11.05
C ALA A 149 2.06 -0.78 -9.98
N PHE A 150 1.62 -0.18 -8.86
CA PHE A 150 2.46 0.11 -7.70
C PHE A 150 2.15 -0.83 -6.55
N LYS A 151 3.16 -1.57 -6.09
CA LYS A 151 3.12 -2.30 -4.84
C LYS A 151 3.37 -1.33 -3.68
N PRO A 152 2.62 -1.40 -2.57
CA PRO A 152 2.93 -0.59 -1.39
C PRO A 152 4.33 -0.87 -0.85
N GLN A 153 5.06 0.18 -0.53
CA GLN A 153 6.38 0.06 0.11
C GLN A 153 6.20 -0.41 1.56
N LEU A 154 6.85 -1.53 1.92
CA LEU A 154 6.94 -1.98 3.30
C LEU A 154 8.15 -1.36 3.98
N GLU A 155 7.91 -0.54 4.99
CA GLU A 155 8.96 0.09 5.78
C GLU A 155 9.47 -0.81 6.91
N ALA A 156 10.59 -0.43 7.49
CA ALA A 156 11.09 -1.08 8.69
C ALA A 156 10.09 -0.96 9.85
N CYS A 157 9.99 -1.99 10.70
CA CYS A 157 9.12 -1.95 11.86
C CYS A 157 9.56 -0.85 12.83
N ALA A 158 8.65 0.10 13.09
CA ALA A 158 8.88 1.24 13.97
C ALA A 158 8.51 0.94 15.41
N SER A 159 9.27 1.45 16.36
CA SER A 159 8.88 1.65 17.75
C SER A 159 8.04 2.92 17.89
N SER A 160 7.37 3.14 19.04
CA SER A 160 6.63 4.37 19.31
C SER A 160 7.51 5.63 19.24
N LYS A 161 8.81 5.53 19.62
CA LYS A 161 9.76 6.64 19.45
C LYS A 161 10.03 6.98 17.99
N GLU A 162 10.09 5.97 17.13
CA GLU A 162 10.27 6.17 15.69
C GLU A 162 9.00 6.72 15.04
N VAL A 163 7.81 6.35 15.50
CA VAL A 163 6.55 6.97 15.07
C VAL A 163 6.52 8.45 15.46
N VAL A 164 6.98 8.84 16.68
CA VAL A 164 7.17 10.26 17.05
C VAL A 164 8.11 10.97 16.07
N ALA A 165 9.21 10.32 15.65
CA ALA A 165 10.12 10.90 14.67
C ALA A 165 9.47 11.05 13.29
N ILE A 166 8.62 10.10 12.88
CA ILE A 166 7.80 10.21 11.65
C ILE A 166 6.88 11.43 11.75
N CYS A 167 6.14 11.60 12.85
CA CYS A 167 5.24 12.74 13.06
C CYS A 167 5.99 14.09 12.95
N ARG A 168 7.18 14.20 13.56
CA ARG A 168 7.99 15.43 13.49
C ARG A 168 8.44 15.74 12.08
N ARG A 169 8.94 14.73 11.34
CA ARG A 169 9.34 14.90 9.94
C ARG A 169 8.15 15.33 9.08
N ALA A 170 7.03 14.65 9.24
CA ALA A 170 5.80 14.97 8.53
C ALA A 170 5.38 16.43 8.75
N CYS A 171 5.39 16.92 10.00
CA CYS A 171 5.08 18.30 10.33
C CYS A 171 6.01 19.30 9.61
N VAL A 172 7.32 19.02 9.55
CA VAL A 172 8.32 19.87 8.87
C VAL A 172 8.12 19.87 7.36
N HIS A 173 7.77 18.73 6.77
CA HIS A 173 7.56 18.57 5.33
C HIS A 173 6.19 19.08 4.85
N GLY A 174 5.27 19.35 5.78
CA GLY A 174 3.89 19.74 5.46
C GLY A 174 3.00 18.55 5.10
N ASP A 175 3.41 17.35 5.50
CA ASP A 175 2.61 16.13 5.48
C ASP A 175 1.59 16.11 6.63
N VAL A 176 0.64 15.19 6.60
CA VAL A 176 -0.37 15.03 7.66
C VAL A 176 -0.28 13.62 8.25
N VAL A 177 -0.21 13.53 9.58
CA VAL A 177 -0.31 12.27 10.31
C VAL A 177 -1.57 12.28 11.15
N ILE A 178 -2.43 11.29 10.97
CA ILE A 178 -3.73 11.14 11.60
C ILE A 178 -3.68 9.96 12.56
N VAL A 179 -3.89 10.19 13.85
CA VAL A 179 -3.96 9.13 14.86
C VAL A 179 -5.43 8.81 15.14
N LEU A 180 -5.87 7.60 14.81
CA LEU A 180 -7.22 7.17 15.12
C LEU A 180 -7.33 6.78 16.58
N HIS A 181 -8.09 7.56 17.35
CA HIS A 181 -8.24 7.33 18.79
C HIS A 181 -9.68 7.58 19.23
N GLN A 182 -10.24 6.68 20.03
CA GLN A 182 -11.65 6.72 20.43
C GLN A 182 -12.01 7.92 21.30
N ASP A 183 -11.06 8.41 22.09
CA ASP A 183 -11.25 9.54 23.02
C ASP A 183 -10.76 10.88 22.43
N ALA A 184 -10.50 10.93 21.12
CA ALA A 184 -10.12 12.17 20.45
C ALA A 184 -11.30 13.15 20.39
N THR A 185 -10.97 14.44 20.48
CA THR A 185 -11.95 15.53 20.39
C THR A 185 -12.16 16.02 18.96
N ASP A 186 -11.15 15.86 18.10
CA ASP A 186 -11.24 16.28 16.72
C ASP A 186 -12.11 15.30 15.92
N THR A 187 -12.89 15.87 15.01
CA THR A 187 -13.80 15.12 14.14
C THR A 187 -13.12 14.76 12.81
N TRP A 188 -13.64 13.74 12.14
CA TRP A 188 -13.18 13.37 10.82
C TRP A 188 -13.30 14.50 9.79
N SER A 189 -14.35 15.31 9.84
CA SER A 189 -14.54 16.47 8.95
C SER A 189 -13.38 17.47 9.03
N GLY A 190 -12.86 17.75 10.24
CA GLY A 190 -11.70 18.63 10.41
C GLY A 190 -10.41 18.02 9.82
N VAL A 191 -10.31 16.69 9.80
CA VAL A 191 -9.21 15.99 9.12
C VAL A 191 -9.34 16.10 7.60
N GLU A 192 -10.54 15.93 7.05
CA GLU A 192 -10.80 16.07 5.60
C GLU A 192 -10.43 17.47 5.11
N GLU A 193 -10.77 18.51 5.85
CA GLU A 193 -10.39 19.91 5.52
C GLU A 193 -8.86 20.09 5.47
N LYS A 194 -8.13 19.56 6.46
CA LYS A 194 -6.66 19.62 6.49
C LYS A 194 -6.03 18.88 5.30
N VAL A 195 -6.58 17.73 4.95
CA VAL A 195 -6.09 16.92 3.81
C VAL A 195 -6.42 17.62 2.49
N ALA A 196 -7.60 18.21 2.33
CA ALA A 196 -7.94 19.00 1.16
C ALA A 196 -6.96 20.18 0.96
N GLN A 197 -6.62 20.91 2.02
CA GLN A 197 -5.61 21.99 1.99
C GLN A 197 -4.20 21.44 1.63
N LEU A 198 -3.85 20.21 2.07
CA LEU A 198 -2.60 19.59 1.68
C LEU A 198 -2.60 19.28 0.18
N VAL A 199 -3.69 18.74 -0.36
CA VAL A 199 -3.85 18.46 -1.80
C VAL A 199 -3.70 19.73 -2.63
N GLU A 200 -4.38 20.79 -2.26
CA GLU A 200 -4.28 22.10 -2.94
C GLU A 200 -2.83 22.60 -2.98
N ARG A 201 -2.12 22.56 -1.84
CA ARG A 201 -0.71 22.96 -1.77
C ARG A 201 0.18 22.06 -2.64
N THR A 202 -0.09 20.75 -2.65
CA THR A 202 0.64 19.78 -3.46
C THR A 202 0.50 20.05 -4.95
N LEU A 203 -0.71 20.42 -5.39
CA LEU A 203 -0.98 20.78 -6.79
C LEU A 203 -0.35 22.14 -7.17
N GLN A 204 -0.26 23.08 -6.23
CA GLN A 204 0.33 24.39 -6.48
C GLN A 204 1.85 24.36 -6.62
N ASP A 205 2.55 23.60 -5.77
CA ASP A 205 4.01 23.59 -5.70
C ASP A 205 4.69 22.35 -6.31
N GLY A 206 3.87 21.34 -6.68
CA GLY A 206 4.35 20.09 -7.28
C GLY A 206 5.18 19.21 -6.35
N ARG A 207 5.20 19.50 -5.03
CA ARG A 207 5.98 18.73 -4.07
C ARG A 207 5.19 17.53 -3.57
N PRO A 208 5.74 16.31 -3.68
CA PRO A 208 5.07 15.13 -3.13
C PRO A 208 4.83 15.26 -1.62
N ARG A 209 3.63 14.87 -1.18
CA ARG A 209 3.24 14.86 0.24
C ARG A 209 2.58 13.55 0.61
N THR A 210 2.63 13.23 1.90
CA THR A 210 2.08 11.99 2.43
C THR A 210 1.01 12.28 3.49
N VAL A 211 -0.09 11.55 3.40
CA VAL A 211 -1.12 11.48 4.44
C VAL A 211 -1.00 10.12 5.10
N SER A 212 -0.63 10.10 6.38
CA SER A 212 -0.42 8.87 7.15
C SER A 212 -1.55 8.65 8.14
N VAL A 213 -2.02 7.41 8.25
CA VAL A 213 -3.02 6.99 9.26
C VAL A 213 -2.35 6.05 10.25
N VAL A 214 -2.45 6.35 11.53
CA VAL A 214 -1.93 5.52 12.64
C VAL A 214 -3.07 4.75 13.28
N VAL A 215 -2.93 3.43 13.31
CA VAL A 215 -3.93 2.50 13.87
C VAL A 215 -3.30 1.66 14.98
N GLY A 216 -3.90 1.70 16.16
CA GLY A 216 -3.45 0.95 17.31
C GLY A 216 -3.81 -0.55 17.27
N PRO A 217 -3.22 -1.35 18.19
CA PRO A 217 -3.58 -2.75 18.39
C PRO A 217 -4.94 -2.88 19.10
N GLU A 218 -5.39 -4.11 19.36
CA GLU A 218 -6.65 -4.39 20.08
C GLU A 218 -6.70 -3.78 21.50
N GLY A 219 -5.54 -3.60 22.14
CA GLY A 219 -5.41 -2.91 23.43
C GLY A 219 -5.48 -1.39 23.35
N GLY A 220 -5.68 -0.83 22.13
CA GLY A 220 -5.66 0.61 21.86
C GLY A 220 -4.25 1.21 21.92
N ILE A 221 -4.16 2.49 21.63
CA ILE A 221 -2.93 3.30 21.75
C ILE A 221 -2.88 3.80 23.21
N SER A 222 -1.71 3.82 23.84
CA SER A 222 -1.57 4.35 25.20
C SER A 222 -1.74 5.87 25.17
N GLU A 223 -2.24 6.44 26.28
CA GLU A 223 -2.40 7.90 26.43
C GLU A 223 -1.08 8.63 26.21
N GLN A 224 0.04 8.04 26.68
CA GLN A 224 1.36 8.60 26.48
C GLN A 224 1.77 8.61 25.02
N GLU A 225 1.54 7.52 24.26
CA GLU A 225 1.81 7.47 22.82
C GLU A 225 1.00 8.52 22.05
N VAL A 226 -0.30 8.64 22.35
CA VAL A 226 -1.17 9.65 21.72
C VAL A 226 -0.66 11.06 22.01
N ALA A 227 -0.33 11.37 23.27
CA ALA A 227 0.18 12.68 23.67
C ALA A 227 1.51 13.00 22.98
N ASP A 228 2.42 12.04 22.88
CA ASP A 228 3.72 12.21 22.22
C ASP A 228 3.57 12.41 20.69
N PHE A 229 2.65 11.69 20.04
CA PHE A 229 2.36 11.84 18.61
C PHE A 229 1.75 13.23 18.32
N VAL A 230 0.76 13.66 19.11
CA VAL A 230 0.13 14.98 18.97
C VAL A 230 1.14 16.09 19.24
N LYS A 231 1.97 15.98 20.27
CA LYS A 231 3.06 16.93 20.54
C LYS A 231 4.07 16.99 19.40
N ALA A 232 4.23 15.91 18.65
CA ALA A 232 5.10 15.84 17.48
C ALA A 232 4.45 16.36 16.19
N GLY A 233 3.19 16.81 16.22
CA GLY A 233 2.47 17.42 15.12
C GLY A 233 1.39 16.53 14.47
N ALA A 234 1.13 15.35 15.00
CA ALA A 234 0.02 14.52 14.54
C ALA A 234 -1.34 15.10 14.98
N VAL A 235 -2.39 14.77 14.23
CA VAL A 235 -3.78 15.10 14.56
C VAL A 235 -4.44 13.84 15.09
N SER A 236 -4.97 13.88 16.31
CA SER A 236 -5.76 12.78 16.85
C SER A 236 -7.24 13.01 16.53
N CYS A 237 -7.91 12.02 15.92
CA CYS A 237 -9.34 12.17 15.61
C CYS A 237 -10.11 10.88 15.86
N VAL A 238 -11.43 11.04 16.06
CA VAL A 238 -12.40 9.96 16.08
C VAL A 238 -12.96 9.74 14.67
N LEU A 239 -12.92 8.50 14.20
CA LEU A 239 -13.38 8.15 12.85
C LEU A 239 -14.92 8.09 12.74
N GLY A 240 -15.60 7.89 13.87
CA GLY A 240 -17.07 7.79 13.91
C GLY A 240 -17.56 7.34 15.30
N ARG A 241 -18.86 7.11 15.41
CA ARG A 241 -19.49 6.72 16.69
C ARG A 241 -19.14 5.30 17.15
N ASN A 242 -18.79 4.43 16.21
CA ASN A 242 -18.51 3.03 16.49
C ASN A 242 -17.00 2.79 16.60
N ILE A 243 -16.59 1.96 17.56
CA ILE A 243 -15.20 1.51 17.66
C ILE A 243 -14.97 0.45 16.58
N LEU A 244 -14.05 0.74 15.66
CA LEU A 244 -13.63 -0.19 14.63
C LEU A 244 -12.50 -1.09 15.14
N ARG A 245 -12.43 -2.30 14.62
CA ARG A 245 -11.31 -3.22 14.89
C ARG A 245 -10.03 -2.72 14.22
N ALA A 246 -8.87 -3.13 14.74
CA ALA A 246 -7.56 -2.82 14.15
C ALA A 246 -7.47 -3.19 12.67
N ALA A 247 -8.14 -4.28 12.26
CA ALA A 247 -8.23 -4.69 10.86
C ALA A 247 -9.02 -3.73 9.95
N THR A 248 -9.97 -2.98 10.50
CA THR A 248 -10.96 -2.20 9.71
C THR A 248 -10.73 -0.70 9.78
N ALA A 249 -10.17 -0.19 10.89
CA ALA A 249 -10.04 1.24 11.11
C ALA A 249 -9.15 1.92 10.05
N GLY A 250 -7.99 1.34 9.74
CA GLY A 250 -7.10 1.83 8.69
C GLY A 250 -7.76 1.85 7.30
N PRO A 251 -8.26 0.70 6.82
CA PRO A 251 -8.96 0.63 5.53
C PRO A 251 -10.12 1.63 5.38
N VAL A 252 -10.96 1.80 6.41
CA VAL A 252 -12.06 2.78 6.37
C VAL A 252 -11.52 4.20 6.26
N ALA A 253 -10.52 4.58 7.08
CA ALA A 253 -9.90 5.90 7.01
C ALA A 253 -9.26 6.16 5.64
N LEU A 254 -8.49 5.19 5.11
CA LEU A 254 -7.86 5.28 3.79
C LEU A 254 -8.90 5.41 2.66
N SER A 255 -10.04 4.73 2.77
CA SER A 255 -11.13 4.83 1.80
C SER A 255 -11.74 6.24 1.77
N LEU A 256 -11.99 6.83 2.94
CA LEU A 256 -12.48 8.21 3.06
C LEU A 256 -11.45 9.22 2.54
N LEU A 257 -10.17 9.03 2.87
CA LEU A 257 -9.07 9.86 2.36
C LEU A 257 -8.93 9.74 0.85
N SER A 258 -9.05 8.54 0.28
CA SER A 258 -8.99 8.33 -1.16
C SER A 258 -10.03 9.13 -1.92
N ARG A 259 -11.21 9.36 -1.32
CA ARG A 259 -12.22 10.25 -1.88
C ARG A 259 -11.76 11.71 -1.86
N VAL A 260 -11.18 12.18 -0.75
CA VAL A 260 -10.66 13.56 -0.65
C VAL A 260 -9.52 13.80 -1.66
N LEU A 261 -8.73 12.75 -1.93
CA LEU A 261 -7.62 12.79 -2.90
C LEU A 261 -8.08 12.63 -4.37
N GLY A 262 -9.39 12.50 -4.63
CA GLY A 262 -9.90 12.29 -5.98
C GLY A 262 -9.54 10.93 -6.61
N ARG A 263 -9.20 9.93 -5.79
CA ARG A 263 -8.87 8.57 -6.27
C ARG A 263 -10.12 7.73 -6.57
N TYR A 264 -11.27 8.15 -6.06
CA TYR A 264 -12.59 7.57 -6.33
C TYR A 264 -13.47 8.65 -6.97
N GLU A 265 -13.61 8.60 -8.25
CA GLU A 265 -14.53 9.42 -9.04
C GLU A 265 -15.85 8.68 -9.29
#